data_ea3a9a8dffe19ec41e425adb2963d6f6
#
_entry.id   ea3a9a8dffe19ec41e425adb2963d6f6
#
_cell.length_a   1.000
_cell.length_b   1.000
_cell.length_c   1.000
_cell.angle_alpha   90.00
_cell.angle_beta   90.00
_cell.angle_gamma   90.00
#
_symmetry.space_group_name_H-M   'P 1'
#
loop_
_entity.id
_entity.type
_entity.pdbx_description
1 polymer ?
#
loop_
_entity_poly.entity_id
_entity_poly.type
_entity_poly.pdbx_seq_one_letter_code
_entity_poly.pdbx_strand_id
1 'polypeptide(L)'
;MCIRDRYLKQKNEHPTVVIHFDTRFLSQEFSQEIARVLATEGVSVVLADTYKSTPELSFAVRELKATAGVMITASHNPSHYNGIKIYGADGGQLLPEASEDLSQYINAIESPLEIEARDFNSLKTEKLITSLPTEVTEAYKQGVKDLVGVIEENNARVVLTSLHGTSLPIAADILTELGFDNYV
;
A
#
# COMPACT_ATOMS: atom_id res chain seq x y z
N MET A 1 -19.30 13.55 4.94
CA MET A 1 -19.31 12.21 4.28
C MET A 1 -18.35 12.25 3.12
N CYS A 2 -17.20 11.58 3.23
CA CYS A 2 -16.15 11.61 2.22
C CYS A 2 -16.63 10.86 0.96
N ILE A 3 -16.44 11.45 -0.19
CA ILE A 3 -17.00 10.96 -1.46
C ILE A 3 -16.29 9.68 -1.92
N ARG A 4 -15.03 9.50 -1.50
CA ARG A 4 -14.27 8.25 -1.72
C ARG A 4 -14.99 7.04 -1.13
N ASP A 5 -15.69 7.22 0.00
CA ASP A 5 -16.48 6.16 0.66
C ASP A 5 -17.71 5.80 -0.16
N ARG A 6 -18.38 6.78 -0.77
CA ARG A 6 -19.53 6.50 -1.65
C ARG A 6 -19.10 5.65 -2.83
N TYR A 7 -17.96 5.97 -3.47
CA TYR A 7 -17.43 5.17 -4.56
C TYR A 7 -17.12 3.72 -4.13
N LEU A 8 -16.46 3.54 -2.98
CA LEU A 8 -16.14 2.21 -2.46
C LEU A 8 -17.38 1.44 -2.03
N LYS A 9 -18.33 2.09 -1.34
CA LYS A 9 -19.58 1.46 -0.89
C LYS A 9 -20.53 1.08 -2.03
N GLN A 10 -20.45 1.75 -3.17
CA GLN A 10 -21.16 1.30 -4.38
C GLN A 10 -20.57 0.01 -4.95
N LYS A 11 -19.29 -0.24 -4.73
CA LYS A 11 -18.59 -1.44 -5.17
C LYS A 11 -18.73 -2.62 -4.20
N ASN A 12 -18.84 -2.33 -2.91
CA ASN A 12 -18.95 -3.33 -1.85
C ASN A 12 -19.64 -2.72 -0.61
N GLU A 13 -20.56 -3.44 0.02
CA GLU A 13 -21.23 -3.01 1.27
C GLU A 13 -20.26 -2.87 2.44
N HIS A 14 -19.18 -3.70 2.47
CA HIS A 14 -18.13 -3.69 3.48
C HIS A 14 -16.76 -3.54 2.82
N PRO A 15 -16.40 -2.35 2.30
CA PRO A 15 -15.17 -2.18 1.59
C PRO A 15 -13.95 -2.30 2.51
N THR A 16 -12.91 -2.96 2.02
CA THR A 16 -11.59 -3.01 2.64
C THR A 16 -10.58 -2.31 1.74
N VAL A 17 -9.73 -1.46 2.32
CA VAL A 17 -8.68 -0.74 1.61
C VAL A 17 -7.34 -1.07 2.22
N VAL A 18 -6.38 -1.48 1.39
CA VAL A 18 -4.97 -1.65 1.78
C VAL A 18 -4.22 -0.37 1.51
N ILE A 19 -3.45 0.12 2.47
CA ILE A 19 -2.66 1.35 2.33
C ILE A 19 -1.19 1.06 2.57
N HIS A 20 -0.36 1.32 1.57
CA HIS A 20 1.10 1.30 1.66
C HIS A 20 1.67 2.70 1.40
N PHE A 21 2.89 2.93 1.84
CA PHE A 21 3.62 4.17 1.65
C PHE A 21 5.10 3.91 1.41
N ASP A 22 5.77 4.85 0.75
CA ASP A 22 7.20 4.80 0.50
C ASP A 22 8.02 5.57 1.56
N THR A 23 9.32 5.72 1.33
CA THR A 23 10.27 6.35 2.24
C THR A 23 10.27 7.89 2.18
N ARG A 24 9.39 8.52 1.43
CA ARG A 24 9.34 9.98 1.26
C ARG A 24 8.87 10.67 2.52
N PHE A 25 9.29 11.92 2.66
CA PHE A 25 8.85 12.79 3.74
C PHE A 25 7.32 12.86 3.81
N LEU A 26 6.76 12.69 4.99
CA LEU A 26 5.32 12.65 5.30
C LEU A 26 4.51 11.51 4.64
N SER A 27 5.14 10.54 3.98
CA SER A 27 4.39 9.42 3.38
C SER A 27 3.62 8.62 4.43
N GLN A 28 4.21 8.39 5.60
CA GLN A 28 3.57 7.69 6.70
C GLN A 28 2.40 8.50 7.27
N GLU A 29 2.60 9.79 7.52
CA GLU A 29 1.56 10.68 8.05
C GLU A 29 0.38 10.80 7.09
N PHE A 30 0.63 10.93 5.79
CA PHE A 30 -0.42 10.94 4.79
C PHE A 30 -1.17 9.60 4.74
N SER A 31 -0.47 8.47 4.88
CA SER A 31 -1.10 7.17 4.90
C SER A 31 -2.02 6.99 6.12
N GLN A 32 -1.58 7.46 7.29
CA GLN A 32 -2.37 7.45 8.52
C GLN A 32 -3.59 8.36 8.43
N GLU A 33 -3.45 9.55 7.84
CA GLU A 33 -4.57 10.47 7.66
C GLU A 33 -5.63 9.90 6.71
N ILE A 34 -5.21 9.30 5.58
CA ILE A 34 -6.12 8.61 4.68
C ILE A 34 -6.83 7.44 5.39
N ALA A 35 -6.08 6.65 6.16
CA ALA A 35 -6.64 5.55 6.94
C ALA A 35 -7.70 6.05 7.93
N ARG A 36 -7.40 7.15 8.63
CA ARG A 36 -8.29 7.79 9.61
C ARG A 36 -9.60 8.25 8.97
N VAL A 37 -9.51 8.95 7.84
CA VAL A 37 -10.69 9.44 7.11
C VAL A 37 -11.55 8.29 6.60
N LEU A 38 -10.95 7.28 5.96
CA LEU A 38 -11.68 6.12 5.44
C LEU A 38 -12.35 5.32 6.56
N ALA A 39 -11.63 5.05 7.64
CA ALA A 39 -12.13 4.27 8.77
C ALA A 39 -13.26 5.00 9.53
N THR A 40 -13.21 6.33 9.61
CA THR A 40 -14.28 7.16 10.20
C THR A 40 -15.61 6.92 9.47
N GLU A 41 -15.57 6.70 8.18
CA GLU A 41 -16.72 6.43 7.32
C GLU A 41 -17.10 4.92 7.28
N GLY A 42 -16.46 4.09 8.10
CA GLY A 42 -16.78 2.67 8.22
C GLY A 42 -16.14 1.80 7.14
N VAL A 43 -15.10 2.27 6.48
CA VAL A 43 -14.25 1.46 5.60
C VAL A 43 -13.23 0.72 6.45
N SER A 44 -13.10 -0.59 6.28
CA SER A 44 -12.03 -1.37 6.91
C SER A 44 -10.69 -1.03 6.24
N VAL A 45 -9.69 -0.70 7.04
CA VAL A 45 -8.37 -0.33 6.54
C VAL A 45 -7.30 -1.29 7.02
N VAL A 46 -6.49 -1.80 6.10
CA VAL A 46 -5.25 -2.53 6.40
C VAL A 46 -4.09 -1.61 6.04
N LEU A 47 -3.39 -1.12 7.07
CA LEU A 47 -2.31 -0.14 6.94
C LEU A 47 -0.95 -0.82 7.14
N ALA A 48 0.00 -0.56 6.26
CA ALA A 48 1.38 -1.00 6.45
C ALA A 48 2.02 -0.28 7.66
N ASP A 49 2.71 -1.02 8.53
CA ASP A 49 3.38 -0.46 9.70
C ASP A 49 4.72 0.21 9.33
N THR A 50 5.30 -0.15 8.19
CA THR A 50 6.54 0.41 7.66
C THR A 50 6.40 0.62 6.16
N TYR A 51 7.35 1.35 5.56
CA TYR A 51 7.34 1.57 4.11
C TYR A 51 7.37 0.25 3.33
N LYS A 52 6.65 0.22 2.23
CA LYS A 52 6.46 -0.92 1.33
C LYS A 52 6.57 -0.49 -0.12
N SER A 53 6.92 -1.43 -0.97
CA SER A 53 6.95 -1.19 -2.41
C SER A 53 5.56 -1.25 -3.05
N THR A 54 5.45 -0.65 -4.23
CA THR A 54 4.21 -0.71 -5.04
C THR A 54 3.81 -2.15 -5.43
N PRO A 55 4.75 -3.05 -5.82
CA PRO A 55 4.41 -4.46 -6.06
C PRO A 55 3.86 -5.18 -4.83
N GLU A 56 4.38 -4.89 -3.63
CA GLU A 56 3.84 -5.45 -2.38
C GLU A 56 2.39 -5.00 -2.15
N LEU A 57 2.04 -3.72 -2.46
CA LEU A 57 0.65 -3.26 -2.41
C LEU A 57 -0.24 -4.03 -3.38
N SER A 58 0.16 -4.12 -4.64
CA SER A 58 -0.59 -4.84 -5.67
C SER A 58 -0.87 -6.29 -5.27
N PHE A 59 0.12 -6.97 -4.68
CA PHE A 59 -0.02 -8.31 -4.15
C PHE A 59 -0.99 -8.35 -2.95
N ALA A 60 -0.80 -7.47 -1.97
CA ALA A 60 -1.61 -7.43 -0.75
C ALA A 60 -3.09 -7.18 -1.04
N VAL A 61 -3.42 -6.32 -2.01
CA VAL A 61 -4.81 -6.08 -2.43
C VAL A 61 -5.47 -7.37 -2.91
N ARG A 62 -4.79 -8.17 -3.73
CA ARG A 62 -5.31 -9.43 -4.25
C ARG A 62 -5.35 -10.52 -3.18
N GLU A 63 -4.31 -10.65 -2.39
CA GLU A 63 -4.19 -11.67 -1.33
C GLU A 63 -5.27 -11.49 -0.27
N LEU A 64 -5.53 -10.25 0.15
CA LEU A 64 -6.56 -9.90 1.12
C LEU A 64 -7.95 -9.76 0.50
N LYS A 65 -8.08 -9.91 -0.83
CA LYS A 65 -9.33 -9.68 -1.58
C LYS A 65 -9.94 -8.31 -1.25
N ALA A 66 -9.08 -7.31 -1.11
CA ALA A 66 -9.48 -5.96 -0.76
C ALA A 66 -10.23 -5.28 -1.93
N THR A 67 -11.09 -4.34 -1.60
CA THR A 67 -11.87 -3.57 -2.59
C THR A 67 -10.98 -2.62 -3.38
N ALA A 68 -9.93 -2.08 -2.73
CA ALA A 68 -9.00 -1.14 -3.35
C ALA A 68 -7.66 -1.11 -2.60
N GLY A 69 -6.66 -0.52 -3.25
CA GLY A 69 -5.36 -0.19 -2.65
C GLY A 69 -5.02 1.29 -2.79
N VAL A 70 -4.23 1.79 -1.87
CA VAL A 70 -3.69 3.16 -1.90
C VAL A 70 -2.18 3.09 -1.68
N MET A 71 -1.42 3.71 -2.59
CA MET A 71 0.03 3.88 -2.45
C MET A 71 0.38 5.36 -2.31
N ILE A 72 1.03 5.70 -1.22
CA ILE A 72 1.57 7.06 -1.02
C ILE A 72 2.99 7.07 -1.56
N THR A 73 3.17 7.71 -2.70
CA THR A 73 4.45 7.78 -3.43
C THR A 73 4.40 8.81 -4.55
N ALA A 74 5.52 9.40 -4.88
CA ALA A 74 5.72 10.15 -6.11
C ALA A 74 6.68 9.42 -7.08
N SER A 75 6.80 8.09 -6.95
CA SER A 75 7.64 7.24 -7.83
C SER A 75 9.11 7.71 -7.84
N HIS A 76 9.63 8.10 -8.99
CA HIS A 76 11.02 8.56 -9.20
C HIS A 76 11.17 10.10 -9.25
N ASN A 77 10.12 10.84 -8.95
CA ASN A 77 10.17 12.29 -8.87
C ASN A 77 11.13 12.76 -7.76
N PRO A 78 11.66 14.00 -7.82
CA PRO A 78 12.51 14.57 -6.78
C PRO A 78 11.94 14.42 -5.37
N SER A 79 12.82 14.40 -4.37
CA SER A 79 12.48 14.03 -2.98
C SER A 79 11.42 14.94 -2.30
N HIS A 80 11.26 16.18 -2.80
CA HIS A 80 10.27 17.14 -2.26
C HIS A 80 8.85 16.94 -2.83
N TYR A 81 8.67 16.01 -3.79
CA TYR A 81 7.35 15.61 -4.25
C TYR A 81 6.82 14.44 -3.42
N ASN A 82 5.51 14.41 -3.26
CA ASN A 82 4.79 13.24 -2.82
C ASN A 82 3.50 13.11 -3.64
N GLY A 83 2.78 12.01 -3.52
CA GLY A 83 1.57 11.78 -4.29
C GLY A 83 0.81 10.55 -3.84
N ILE A 84 -0.27 10.27 -4.53
CA ILE A 84 -1.17 9.15 -4.25
C ILE A 84 -1.47 8.41 -5.55
N LYS A 85 -1.42 7.07 -5.49
CA LYS A 85 -1.90 6.17 -6.54
C LYS A 85 -3.00 5.29 -5.98
N ILE A 86 -4.06 5.09 -6.75
CA ILE A 86 -5.20 4.25 -6.38
C ILE A 86 -5.16 2.98 -7.22
N TYR A 87 -5.41 1.84 -6.58
CA TYR A 87 -5.43 0.51 -7.16
C TYR A 87 -6.81 -0.11 -7.03
N GLY A 88 -7.24 -0.82 -8.06
CA GLY A 88 -8.48 -1.60 -8.04
C GLY A 88 -8.33 -2.94 -7.30
N ALA A 89 -9.43 -3.68 -7.16
CA ALA A 89 -9.46 -4.98 -6.51
C ALA A 89 -8.61 -6.05 -7.24
N ASP A 90 -8.30 -5.83 -8.51
CA ASP A 90 -7.40 -6.65 -9.33
C ASP A 90 -5.91 -6.43 -8.99
N GLY A 91 -5.61 -5.46 -8.12
CA GLY A 91 -4.24 -5.05 -7.79
C GLY A 91 -3.58 -4.19 -8.88
N GLY A 92 -4.31 -3.78 -9.92
CA GLY A 92 -3.85 -2.84 -10.93
C GLY A 92 -4.11 -1.39 -10.55
N GLN A 93 -3.25 -0.47 -11.00
CA GLN A 93 -3.53 0.97 -10.88
C GLN A 93 -4.80 1.31 -11.68
N LEU A 94 -5.67 2.17 -11.14
CA LEU A 94 -6.90 2.57 -11.81
C LEU A 94 -6.62 3.10 -13.22
N LEU A 95 -7.38 2.59 -14.17
CA LEU A 95 -7.38 3.07 -15.55
C LEU A 95 -8.01 4.47 -15.66
N PRO A 96 -7.75 5.22 -16.74
CA PRO A 96 -8.24 6.59 -16.91
C PRO A 96 -9.75 6.74 -16.67
N GLU A 97 -10.58 5.85 -17.22
CA GLU A 97 -12.05 5.89 -17.07
C GLU A 97 -12.47 5.78 -15.59
N ALA A 98 -11.94 4.79 -14.86
CA ALA A 98 -12.23 4.62 -13.44
C ALA A 98 -11.68 5.78 -12.58
N SER A 99 -10.56 6.38 -13.01
CA SER A 99 -9.99 7.56 -12.38
C SER A 99 -10.84 8.80 -12.60
N GLU A 100 -11.46 8.93 -13.76
CA GLU A 100 -12.39 10.04 -14.08
C GLU A 100 -13.66 9.94 -13.23
N ASP A 101 -14.24 8.74 -13.12
CA ASP A 101 -15.36 8.48 -12.23
C ASP A 101 -15.03 8.88 -10.78
N LEU A 102 -13.89 8.44 -10.26
CA LEU A 102 -13.44 8.80 -8.92
C LEU A 102 -13.26 10.33 -8.77
N SER A 103 -12.73 10.99 -9.80
CA SER A 103 -12.49 12.43 -9.81
C SER A 103 -13.78 13.24 -9.69
N GLN A 104 -14.89 12.76 -10.26
CA GLN A 104 -16.20 13.43 -10.12
C GLN A 104 -16.62 13.48 -8.63
N TYR A 105 -16.40 12.41 -7.87
CA TYR A 105 -16.68 12.38 -6.44
C TYR A 105 -15.73 13.30 -5.65
N ILE A 106 -14.46 13.37 -6.04
CA ILE A 106 -13.48 14.25 -5.37
C ILE A 106 -13.85 15.72 -5.61
N ASN A 107 -14.18 16.09 -6.85
CA ASN A 107 -14.51 17.45 -7.24
C ASN A 107 -15.85 17.96 -6.63
N ALA A 108 -16.69 17.05 -6.16
CA ALA A 108 -17.94 17.41 -5.47
C ALA A 108 -17.74 17.74 -3.97
N ILE A 109 -16.49 17.71 -3.46
CA ILE A 109 -16.16 18.14 -2.09
C ILE A 109 -15.98 19.66 -2.11
N GLU A 110 -16.87 20.39 -1.46
CA GLU A 110 -16.83 21.85 -1.40
C GLU A 110 -15.67 22.35 -0.53
N SER A 111 -15.46 21.72 0.63
CA SER A 111 -14.38 22.08 1.56
C SER A 111 -13.69 20.83 2.12
N PRO A 112 -12.47 20.50 1.66
CA PRO A 112 -11.71 19.39 2.24
C PRO A 112 -11.37 19.58 3.72
N LEU A 113 -11.31 20.82 4.20
CA LEU A 113 -10.97 21.17 5.59
C LEU A 113 -12.13 20.88 6.58
N GLU A 114 -13.35 20.69 6.06
CA GLU A 114 -14.53 20.34 6.87
C GLU A 114 -14.74 18.83 7.02
N ILE A 115 -13.83 18.02 6.45
CA ILE A 115 -13.89 16.57 6.61
C ILE A 115 -13.46 16.23 8.04
N GLU A 116 -14.43 15.84 8.85
CA GLU A 116 -14.17 15.35 10.19
C GLU A 116 -13.60 13.93 10.13
N ALA A 117 -12.61 13.65 10.96
CA ALA A 117 -12.07 12.32 11.14
C ALA A 117 -11.82 12.03 12.62
N ARG A 118 -12.20 10.83 13.04
CA ARG A 118 -12.06 10.33 14.41
C ARG A 118 -10.60 10.12 14.78
N ASP A 119 -10.33 9.97 16.06
CA ASP A 119 -8.99 9.68 16.57
C ASP A 119 -8.44 8.35 16.03
N PHE A 120 -7.19 8.36 15.60
CA PHE A 120 -6.55 7.21 14.97
C PHE A 120 -6.45 5.99 15.89
N ASN A 121 -6.12 6.21 17.17
CA ASN A 121 -5.95 5.13 18.14
C ASN A 121 -7.30 4.50 18.50
N SER A 122 -8.37 5.31 18.58
CA SER A 122 -9.73 4.81 18.76
C SER A 122 -10.14 3.89 17.63
N LEU A 123 -9.87 4.29 16.37
CA LEU A 123 -10.16 3.48 15.18
C LEU A 123 -9.37 2.17 15.14
N LYS A 124 -8.11 2.18 15.61
CA LYS A 124 -7.30 0.95 15.79
C LYS A 124 -7.88 0.05 16.87
N THR A 125 -8.31 0.60 18.00
CA THR A 125 -8.93 -0.17 19.09
C THR A 125 -10.22 -0.85 18.64
N GLU A 126 -11.00 -0.18 17.82
CA GLU A 126 -12.23 -0.71 17.22
C GLU A 126 -11.95 -1.66 16.03
N LYS A 127 -10.70 -1.87 15.65
CA LYS A 127 -10.26 -2.71 14.53
C LYS A 127 -10.79 -2.24 13.16
N LEU A 128 -11.13 -0.98 13.03
CA LEU A 128 -11.41 -0.36 11.73
C LEU A 128 -10.12 -0.05 10.96
N ILE A 129 -9.02 0.16 11.69
CA ILE A 129 -7.67 0.21 11.14
C ILE A 129 -6.87 -0.93 11.76
N THR A 130 -6.33 -1.81 10.94
CA THR A 130 -5.49 -2.95 11.33
C THR A 130 -4.14 -2.86 10.65
N SER A 131 -3.12 -3.47 11.27
CA SER A 131 -1.81 -3.63 10.63
C SER A 131 -1.85 -4.65 9.50
N LEU A 132 -0.97 -4.49 8.52
CA LEU A 132 -0.77 -5.49 7.47
C LEU A 132 -0.33 -6.83 8.12
N PRO A 133 -1.04 -7.95 7.88
CA PRO A 133 -0.65 -9.24 8.41
C PRO A 133 0.73 -9.67 7.88
N THR A 134 1.57 -10.20 8.75
CA THR A 134 2.92 -10.70 8.40
C THR A 134 2.85 -11.78 7.33
N GLU A 135 1.81 -12.61 7.36
CA GLU A 135 1.55 -13.69 6.42
C GLU A 135 1.45 -13.20 4.97
N VAL A 136 0.95 -11.99 4.76
CA VAL A 136 0.88 -11.37 3.42
C VAL A 136 2.29 -11.05 2.90
N THR A 137 3.17 -10.54 3.74
CA THR A 137 4.57 -10.28 3.38
C THR A 137 5.31 -11.59 3.09
N GLU A 138 5.11 -12.61 3.91
CA GLU A 138 5.71 -13.94 3.69
C GLU A 138 5.19 -14.60 2.40
N ALA A 139 3.89 -14.51 2.12
CA ALA A 139 3.31 -15.01 0.89
C ALA A 139 3.88 -14.28 -0.35
N TYR A 140 4.11 -12.96 -0.26
CA TYR A 140 4.77 -12.20 -1.32
C TYR A 140 6.20 -12.69 -1.56
N LYS A 141 7.01 -12.87 -0.51
CA LYS A 141 8.38 -13.41 -0.61
C LYS A 141 8.38 -14.80 -1.24
N GLN A 142 7.48 -15.66 -0.79
CA GLN A 142 7.35 -17.01 -1.35
C GLN A 142 7.00 -16.96 -2.84
N GLY A 143 6.04 -16.14 -3.24
CA GLY A 143 5.68 -15.97 -4.65
C GLY A 143 6.85 -15.50 -5.51
N VAL A 144 7.71 -14.63 -5.01
CA VAL A 144 8.93 -14.21 -5.73
C VAL A 144 9.93 -15.36 -5.84
N LYS A 145 10.14 -16.13 -4.77
CA LYS A 145 11.04 -17.31 -4.79
C LYS A 145 10.56 -18.38 -5.76
N ASP A 146 9.26 -18.62 -5.81
CA ASP A 146 8.67 -19.60 -6.73
C ASP A 146 8.90 -19.24 -8.20
N LEU A 147 8.92 -17.93 -8.52
CA LEU A 147 9.24 -17.45 -9.86
C LEU A 147 10.73 -17.61 -10.21
N VAL A 148 11.61 -17.48 -9.23
CA VAL A 148 13.06 -17.66 -9.44
C VAL A 148 13.39 -19.15 -9.64
N GLY A 149 12.69 -20.05 -8.94
CA GLY A 149 12.95 -21.48 -8.97
C GLY A 149 14.19 -21.90 -8.20
N VAL A 150 14.74 -23.06 -8.53
CA VAL A 150 15.90 -23.63 -7.83
C VAL A 150 17.19 -22.99 -8.35
N ILE A 151 18.01 -22.49 -7.44
CA ILE A 151 19.35 -21.97 -7.74
C ILE A 151 20.34 -23.09 -7.41
N GLU A 152 20.93 -23.72 -8.43
CA GLU A 152 21.85 -24.84 -8.26
C GLU A 152 23.25 -24.41 -7.77
N GLU A 153 23.72 -23.24 -8.19
CA GLU A 153 25.00 -22.67 -7.77
C GLU A 153 24.85 -21.19 -7.40
N ASN A 154 25.35 -20.83 -6.25
CA ASN A 154 25.24 -19.49 -5.70
C ASN A 154 26.63 -18.89 -5.43
N ASN A 155 27.38 -18.62 -6.49
CA ASN A 155 28.73 -18.05 -6.43
C ASN A 155 28.77 -16.54 -6.75
N ALA A 156 27.61 -15.91 -6.95
CA ALA A 156 27.55 -14.49 -7.30
C ALA A 156 27.91 -13.62 -6.10
N ARG A 157 28.72 -12.59 -6.33
CA ARG A 157 28.91 -11.48 -5.38
C ARG A 157 27.91 -10.39 -5.72
N VAL A 158 27.05 -10.05 -4.78
CA VAL A 158 25.98 -9.09 -4.99
C VAL A 158 26.25 -7.82 -4.19
N VAL A 159 26.15 -6.66 -4.83
CA VAL A 159 26.05 -5.37 -4.15
C VAL A 159 24.58 -4.94 -4.22
N LEU A 160 23.95 -4.86 -3.08
CA LEU A 160 22.53 -4.50 -2.98
C LEU A 160 22.40 -3.09 -2.42
N THR A 161 21.72 -2.22 -3.15
CA THR A 161 21.32 -0.91 -2.65
C THR A 161 19.95 -0.53 -3.22
N SER A 162 19.08 -0.04 -2.36
CA SER A 162 17.85 0.62 -2.79
C SER A 162 18.02 2.12 -3.00
N LEU A 163 19.25 2.64 -2.82
CA LEU A 163 19.55 4.06 -2.64
C LEU A 163 18.67 4.62 -1.50
N HIS A 164 17.58 5.27 -1.80
CA HIS A 164 16.63 5.77 -0.79
C HIS A 164 15.21 5.17 -0.97
N GLY A 165 15.10 4.13 -1.80
CA GLY A 165 13.82 3.48 -2.10
C GLY A 165 13.40 2.41 -1.09
N THR A 166 12.36 1.67 -1.40
CA THR A 166 11.66 0.76 -0.49
C THR A 166 12.13 -0.69 -0.58
N SER A 167 12.99 -1.04 -1.55
CA SER A 167 13.26 -2.45 -1.88
C SER A 167 14.21 -3.15 -0.92
N LEU A 168 15.03 -2.43 -0.15
CA LEU A 168 16.12 -3.04 0.62
C LEU A 168 15.65 -4.14 1.59
N PRO A 169 14.64 -3.94 2.46
CA PRO A 169 14.26 -4.98 3.41
C PRO A 169 13.82 -6.26 2.71
N ILE A 170 12.88 -6.15 1.77
CA ILE A 170 12.31 -7.33 1.11
C ILE A 170 13.32 -8.03 0.19
N ALA A 171 14.19 -7.28 -0.48
CA ALA A 171 15.22 -7.83 -1.36
C ALA A 171 16.33 -8.52 -0.56
N ALA A 172 16.75 -7.95 0.57
CA ALA A 172 17.73 -8.56 1.47
C ALA A 172 17.21 -9.89 2.04
N ASP A 173 15.97 -9.92 2.52
CA ASP A 173 15.32 -11.13 3.02
C ASP A 173 15.27 -12.22 1.94
N ILE A 174 14.79 -11.89 0.74
CA ILE A 174 14.68 -12.86 -0.37
C ILE A 174 16.06 -13.38 -0.78
N LEU A 175 17.07 -12.52 -0.90
CA LEU A 175 18.43 -12.94 -1.21
C LEU A 175 18.97 -13.91 -0.16
N THR A 176 18.81 -13.59 1.11
CA THR A 176 19.23 -14.47 2.22
C THR A 176 18.51 -15.83 2.14
N GLU A 177 17.20 -15.84 1.95
CA GLU A 177 16.40 -17.06 1.85
C GLU A 177 16.72 -17.90 0.60
N LEU A 178 17.26 -17.28 -0.45
CA LEU A 178 17.76 -17.96 -1.65
C LEU A 178 19.23 -18.42 -1.51
N GLY A 179 19.85 -18.21 -0.33
CA GLY A 179 21.21 -18.65 -0.03
C GLY A 179 22.31 -17.72 -0.53
N PHE A 180 21.98 -16.45 -0.85
CA PHE A 180 23.00 -15.46 -1.16
C PHE A 180 23.53 -14.82 0.13
N ASP A 181 24.57 -15.43 0.71
CA ASP A 181 25.16 -14.97 1.99
C ASP A 181 26.21 -13.84 1.81
N ASN A 182 26.61 -13.58 0.57
CA ASN A 182 27.70 -12.64 0.23
C ASN A 182 27.16 -11.40 -0.50
N TYR A 183 26.27 -10.67 0.13
CA TYR A 183 25.87 -9.34 -0.38
C TYR A 183 26.24 -8.21 0.61
N VAL A 184 26.53 -7.02 0.09
CA VAL A 184 26.87 -5.81 0.84
C VAL A 184 25.94 -4.70 0.41
#